data_0c2dd2f627615970cc52b59eef35ec23
#
_entry.id   0c2dd2f627615970cc52b59eef35ec23
#
_cell.length_a   1.000
_cell.length_b   1.000
_cell.length_c   1.000
_cell.angle_alpha   90.00
_cell.angle_beta   90.00
_cell.angle_gamma   90.00
#
_symmetry.space_group_name_H-M   'P 1'
#
loop_
_entity.id
_entity.type
_entity.pdbx_description
1 polymer ?
#
loop_
_entity_poly.entity_id
_entity_poly.type
_entity_poly.pdbx_seq_one_letter_code
_entity_poly.pdbx_strand_id
1 'polypeptide(L)'
;MCIRDSPVTELITGIDLVQQQILVAAGEKFTLRQRDVQFKGHAIECRINAEDPFRFVPSPGRITNWHTPGGPGVRIDSHAYNGYFVPPNYDSMIAKVITYGDTRDQALARMRIALSEMVVEGISTNIPLHRELLQDARFIEGGTSIHYLENKLAQRP
;
A
#
# COMPACT_ATOMS: atom_id res chain seq x y z
N MET A 1 3.11 2.62 -13.80
CA MET A 1 3.23 1.94 -12.49
C MET A 1 3.25 0.43 -12.72
N CYS A 2 4.23 -0.27 -12.17
CA CYS A 2 4.30 -1.73 -12.30
C CYS A 2 3.42 -2.37 -11.21
N ILE A 3 2.43 -3.16 -11.59
CA ILE A 3 1.56 -3.88 -10.63
C ILE A 3 2.28 -5.09 -9.98
N ARG A 4 3.47 -5.44 -10.48
CA ARG A 4 4.25 -6.58 -10.00
C ARG A 4 5.25 -6.20 -8.90
N ASP A 5 5.41 -4.92 -8.61
CA ASP A 5 6.24 -4.40 -7.52
C ASP A 5 5.49 -4.30 -6.17
N SER A 6 4.23 -4.73 -6.13
CA SER A 6 3.48 -4.85 -4.87
C SER A 6 4.04 -6.00 -4.02
N PRO A 7 4.49 -5.73 -2.79
CA PRO A 7 5.08 -6.76 -1.93
C PRO A 7 4.05 -7.70 -1.27
N VAL A 8 2.75 -7.53 -1.52
CA VAL A 8 1.70 -8.37 -0.92
C VAL A 8 1.90 -9.84 -1.24
N THR A 9 2.13 -10.17 -2.53
CA THR A 9 2.35 -11.55 -2.96
C THR A 9 3.62 -12.13 -2.35
N GLU A 10 4.70 -11.35 -2.30
CA GLU A 10 5.95 -11.75 -1.66
C GLU A 10 5.75 -12.08 -0.18
N LEU A 11 5.01 -11.24 0.55
CA LEU A 11 4.79 -11.43 1.99
C LEU A 11 4.00 -12.72 2.31
N ILE A 12 3.01 -13.07 1.47
CA ILE A 12 2.18 -14.26 1.72
C ILE A 12 2.73 -15.53 1.10
N THR A 13 3.68 -15.46 0.16
CA THR A 13 4.28 -16.62 -0.51
C THR A 13 5.73 -16.87 -0.12
N GLY A 14 6.43 -15.84 0.38
CA GLY A 14 7.88 -15.87 0.59
C GLY A 14 8.68 -15.83 -0.70
N ILE A 15 8.07 -15.49 -1.84
CA ILE A 15 8.71 -15.45 -3.16
C ILE A 15 8.87 -13.99 -3.60
N ASP A 16 10.11 -13.54 -3.72
CA ASP A 16 10.44 -12.22 -4.29
C ASP A 16 10.25 -12.26 -5.82
N LEU A 17 9.12 -11.72 -6.28
CA LEU A 17 8.75 -11.71 -7.69
C LEU A 17 9.68 -10.85 -8.53
N VAL A 18 10.17 -9.74 -8.00
CA VAL A 18 11.07 -8.82 -8.72
C VAL A 18 12.43 -9.50 -8.90
N GLN A 19 12.96 -10.14 -7.86
CA GLN A 19 14.18 -10.93 -7.96
C GLN A 19 14.05 -12.04 -9.00
N GLN A 20 12.92 -12.79 -9.00
CA GLN A 20 12.70 -13.84 -9.99
C GLN A 20 12.66 -13.29 -11.42
N GLN A 21 12.04 -12.14 -11.64
CA GLN A 21 12.03 -11.48 -12.95
C GLN A 21 13.44 -11.10 -13.42
N ILE A 22 14.27 -10.57 -12.52
CA ILE A 22 15.66 -10.21 -12.82
C ILE A 22 16.47 -11.45 -13.18
N LEU A 23 16.36 -12.52 -12.40
CA LEU A 23 17.08 -13.78 -12.65
C LEU A 23 16.68 -14.39 -14.01
N VAL A 24 15.40 -14.44 -14.32
CA VAL A 24 14.93 -14.92 -15.64
C VAL A 24 15.44 -14.04 -16.78
N ALA A 25 15.43 -12.72 -16.61
CA ALA A 25 15.97 -11.79 -17.60
C ALA A 25 17.50 -11.94 -17.78
N ALA A 26 18.21 -12.35 -16.73
CA ALA A 26 19.64 -12.67 -16.79
C ALA A 26 19.93 -14.03 -17.42
N GLY A 27 18.91 -14.80 -17.82
CA GLY A 27 19.05 -16.13 -18.45
C GLY A 27 19.08 -17.28 -17.45
N GLU A 28 18.83 -17.01 -16.17
CA GLU A 28 18.75 -18.07 -15.16
C GLU A 28 17.49 -18.94 -15.38
N LYS A 29 17.65 -20.24 -15.09
CA LYS A 29 16.53 -21.16 -15.22
C LYS A 29 15.53 -20.95 -14.09
N PHE A 30 14.27 -20.70 -14.45
CA PHE A 30 13.18 -20.63 -13.48
C PHE A 30 12.92 -22.02 -12.86
N THR A 31 13.10 -22.15 -11.55
CA THR A 31 13.06 -23.43 -10.85
C THR A 31 11.79 -23.65 -10.01
N LEU A 32 11.03 -22.58 -9.74
CA LEU A 32 9.79 -22.65 -8.96
C LEU A 32 8.70 -23.38 -9.76
N ARG A 33 7.98 -24.26 -9.09
CA ARG A 33 6.82 -24.97 -9.63
C ARG A 33 5.56 -24.51 -8.90
N GLN A 34 4.41 -24.55 -9.55
CA GLN A 34 3.14 -24.13 -8.95
C GLN A 34 2.86 -24.80 -7.60
N ARG A 35 3.24 -26.07 -7.44
CA ARG A 35 3.07 -26.81 -6.18
C ARG A 35 3.94 -26.31 -5.02
N ASP A 36 5.00 -25.56 -5.33
CA ASP A 36 5.92 -25.02 -4.34
C ASP A 36 5.38 -23.68 -3.76
N VAL A 37 4.37 -23.08 -4.42
CA VAL A 37 3.74 -21.85 -3.97
C VAL A 37 2.68 -22.15 -2.91
N GLN A 38 2.93 -21.66 -1.69
CA GLN A 38 2.01 -21.79 -0.57
C GLN A 38 1.66 -20.40 -0.02
N PHE A 39 0.38 -20.14 0.22
CA PHE A 39 -0.06 -18.92 0.86
C PHE A 39 -0.01 -19.08 2.38
N LYS A 40 0.65 -18.14 3.06
CA LYS A 40 0.73 -18.07 4.53
C LYS A 40 0.33 -16.69 4.98
N GLY A 41 -0.55 -16.63 5.98
CA GLY A 41 -0.99 -15.35 6.55
C GLY A 41 -1.80 -14.50 5.58
N HIS A 42 -1.83 -13.21 5.87
CA HIS A 42 -2.58 -12.21 5.11
C HIS A 42 -1.80 -10.90 5.06
N ALA A 43 -1.80 -10.23 3.91
CA ALA A 43 -1.14 -8.94 3.75
C ALA A 43 -2.11 -7.91 3.17
N ILE A 44 -1.94 -6.65 3.58
CA ILE A 44 -2.71 -5.50 3.10
C ILE A 44 -1.72 -4.42 2.69
N GLU A 45 -1.94 -3.81 1.54
CA GLU A 45 -1.18 -2.66 1.05
C GLU A 45 -2.09 -1.43 0.96
N CYS A 46 -1.62 -0.31 1.51
CA CYS A 46 -2.17 1.02 1.27
C CYS A 46 -1.14 1.85 0.49
N ARG A 47 -1.51 2.28 -0.72
CA ARG A 47 -0.70 3.20 -1.51
C ARG A 47 -0.98 4.62 -1.06
N ILE A 48 0.06 5.29 -0.60
CA ILE A 48 -0.04 6.67 -0.14
C ILE A 48 0.29 7.60 -1.30
N ASN A 49 -0.73 8.33 -1.71
CA ASN A 49 -0.65 9.28 -2.81
C ASN A 49 -0.72 10.72 -2.27
N ALA A 50 0.06 11.59 -2.88
CA ALA A 50 0.02 13.04 -2.68
C ALA A 50 -1.17 13.63 -3.44
N GLU A 51 -2.39 13.50 -2.88
CA GLU A 51 -3.65 13.91 -3.50
C GLU A 51 -4.72 14.20 -2.45
N ASP A 52 -5.72 14.97 -2.84
CA ASP A 52 -6.92 15.14 -2.02
C ASP A 52 -7.60 13.78 -1.81
N PRO A 53 -7.93 13.38 -0.56
CA PRO A 53 -8.43 12.05 -0.25
C PRO A 53 -9.77 11.71 -0.88
N PHE A 54 -10.54 12.68 -1.29
CA PHE A 54 -11.92 12.47 -1.77
C PHE A 54 -12.17 12.97 -3.19
N ARG A 55 -11.39 13.95 -3.62
CA ARG A 55 -11.49 14.52 -4.99
C ARG A 55 -10.42 13.92 -5.91
N PHE A 56 -9.41 13.24 -5.36
CA PHE A 56 -8.28 12.67 -6.09
C PHE A 56 -7.48 13.69 -6.91
N VAL A 57 -7.56 14.96 -6.55
CA VAL A 57 -6.78 16.03 -7.18
C VAL A 57 -5.35 15.93 -6.66
N PRO A 58 -4.33 15.86 -7.55
CA PRO A 58 -2.93 15.83 -7.13
C PRO A 58 -2.55 17.03 -6.26
N SER A 59 -1.75 16.79 -5.24
CA SER A 59 -1.25 17.79 -4.30
C SER A 59 0.28 17.84 -4.33
N PRO A 60 0.89 18.34 -5.42
CA PRO A 60 2.33 18.53 -5.48
C PRO A 60 2.76 19.57 -4.46
N GLY A 61 3.98 19.46 -3.95
CA GLY A 61 4.51 20.39 -2.96
C GLY A 61 5.61 19.81 -2.11
N ARG A 62 6.06 20.61 -1.15
CA ARG A 62 7.14 20.21 -0.24
C ARG A 62 6.57 19.51 1.00
N ILE A 63 7.07 18.33 1.28
CA ILE A 63 6.79 17.62 2.55
C ILE A 63 7.58 18.32 3.65
N THR A 64 6.87 18.88 4.62
CA THR A 64 7.47 19.60 5.76
C THR A 64 7.74 18.70 6.95
N ASN A 65 6.93 17.65 7.11
CA ASN A 65 7.15 16.62 8.12
C ASN A 65 6.82 15.24 7.55
N TRP A 66 7.73 14.29 7.77
CA TRP A 66 7.60 12.92 7.30
C TRP A 66 7.97 11.96 8.43
N HIS A 67 7.00 11.20 8.91
CA HIS A 67 7.21 10.14 9.87
C HIS A 67 6.58 8.84 9.35
N THR A 68 7.38 7.78 9.27
CA THR A 68 6.93 6.46 8.85
C THR A 68 6.60 5.59 10.06
N PRO A 69 5.50 4.83 10.01
CA PRO A 69 5.20 3.85 11.05
C PRO A 69 6.20 2.71 11.04
N GLY A 70 6.28 2.00 12.15
CA GLY A 70 7.14 0.83 12.33
C GLY A 70 6.47 -0.28 13.12
N GLY A 71 7.26 -1.30 13.47
CA GLY A 71 6.84 -2.41 14.30
C GLY A 71 6.67 -3.74 13.56
N PRO A 72 6.36 -4.83 14.30
CA PRO A 72 6.25 -6.17 13.75
C PRO A 72 5.19 -6.28 12.65
N GLY A 73 5.60 -6.79 11.48
CA GLY A 73 4.70 -6.99 10.34
C GLY A 73 4.30 -5.70 9.62
N VAL A 74 5.05 -4.59 9.81
CA VAL A 74 4.91 -3.34 9.05
C VAL A 74 6.12 -3.17 8.14
N ARG A 75 5.85 -2.91 6.85
CA ARG A 75 6.86 -2.57 5.83
C ARG A 75 6.45 -1.29 5.15
N ILE A 76 7.43 -0.40 4.94
CA ILE A 76 7.26 0.86 4.20
C ILE A 76 8.22 0.86 3.02
N ASP A 77 7.67 1.01 1.83
CA ASP A 77 8.45 1.25 0.62
C ASP A 77 8.19 2.69 0.18
N SER A 78 9.21 3.54 0.27
CA SER A 78 9.08 4.97 -0.03
C SER A 78 10.40 5.55 -0.52
N HIS A 79 10.31 6.59 -1.33
CA HIS A 79 11.41 7.48 -1.72
C HIS A 79 11.30 8.87 -1.06
N ALA A 80 10.20 9.12 -0.32
CA ALA A 80 9.96 10.42 0.31
C ALA A 80 10.71 10.55 1.64
N TYR A 81 10.99 11.81 2.01
CA TYR A 81 11.69 12.20 3.24
C TYR A 81 11.33 13.65 3.60
N ASN A 82 11.71 14.10 4.79
CA ASN A 82 11.55 15.49 5.20
C ASN A 82 12.21 16.45 4.21
N GLY A 83 11.44 17.40 3.69
CA GLY A 83 11.91 18.37 2.70
C GLY A 83 11.80 17.88 1.25
N TYR A 84 11.41 16.63 0.98
CA TYR A 84 11.18 16.15 -0.38
C TYR A 84 10.11 16.98 -1.08
N PHE A 85 10.36 17.32 -2.34
CA PHE A 85 9.40 18.01 -3.18
C PHE A 85 8.70 17.02 -4.11
N VAL A 86 7.41 16.84 -3.93
CA VAL A 86 6.58 15.99 -4.80
C VAL A 86 6.32 16.75 -6.11
N PRO A 87 6.86 16.27 -7.23
CA PRO A 87 6.75 16.99 -8.50
C PRO A 87 5.35 16.79 -9.12
N PRO A 88 4.83 17.81 -9.86
CA PRO A 88 3.52 17.70 -10.50
C PRO A 88 3.50 16.86 -11.78
N ASN A 89 4.68 16.45 -12.30
CA ASN A 89 4.82 15.83 -13.63
C ASN A 89 4.89 14.30 -13.58
N TYR A 90 4.84 13.69 -12.40
CA TYR A 90 4.92 12.26 -12.19
C TYR A 90 3.71 11.76 -11.40
N ASP A 91 3.62 10.43 -11.24
CA ASP A 91 2.63 9.77 -10.39
C ASP A 91 2.66 10.37 -8.97
N SER A 92 1.49 10.54 -8.37
CA SER A 92 1.33 11.10 -7.03
C SER A 92 1.75 10.15 -5.90
N MET A 93 2.04 8.88 -6.19
CA MET A 93 2.39 7.88 -5.19
C MET A 93 3.74 8.18 -4.54
N ILE A 94 3.74 8.38 -3.22
CA ILE A 94 4.92 8.70 -2.42
C ILE A 94 5.36 7.57 -1.49
N ALA A 95 4.47 6.64 -1.17
CA ALA A 95 4.79 5.48 -0.35
C ALA A 95 3.80 4.32 -0.58
N LYS A 96 4.25 3.12 -0.20
CA LYS A 96 3.41 1.97 0.07
C LYS A 96 3.55 1.61 1.54
N VAL A 97 2.44 1.51 2.25
CA VAL A 97 2.37 0.95 3.61
C VAL A 97 1.83 -0.45 3.48
N ILE A 98 2.60 -1.43 3.90
CA ILE A 98 2.23 -2.82 3.80
C ILE A 98 2.24 -3.43 5.19
N THR A 99 1.18 -4.18 5.52
CA THR A 99 1.11 -4.93 6.77
C THR A 99 0.84 -6.38 6.52
N TYR A 100 1.44 -7.23 7.34
CA TYR A 100 1.31 -8.67 7.31
C TYR A 100 0.82 -9.17 8.68
N GLY A 101 0.02 -10.21 8.68
CA GLY A 101 -0.42 -10.94 9.89
C GLY A 101 -0.76 -12.38 9.55
N ASP A 102 -0.86 -13.24 10.57
CA ASP A 102 -1.27 -14.63 10.38
C ASP A 102 -2.72 -14.73 9.92
N THR A 103 -3.53 -13.72 10.25
CA THR A 103 -4.92 -13.59 9.83
C THR A 103 -5.20 -12.22 9.20
N ARG A 104 -6.32 -12.12 8.48
CA ARG A 104 -6.80 -10.84 7.93
C ARG A 104 -7.01 -9.79 9.03
N ASP A 105 -7.59 -10.19 10.16
CA ASP A 105 -7.86 -9.27 11.28
C ASP A 105 -6.57 -8.71 11.87
N GLN A 106 -5.53 -9.52 11.99
CA GLN A 106 -4.22 -9.04 12.44
C GLN A 106 -3.60 -8.06 11.44
N ALA A 107 -3.67 -8.36 10.14
CA ALA A 107 -3.16 -7.46 9.11
C ALA A 107 -3.93 -6.12 9.11
N LEU A 108 -5.28 -6.15 9.25
CA LEU A 108 -6.13 -4.96 9.38
C LEU A 108 -5.79 -4.15 10.64
N ALA A 109 -5.65 -4.79 11.79
CA ALA A 109 -5.31 -4.12 13.04
C ALA A 109 -3.94 -3.41 12.94
N ARG A 110 -2.94 -4.08 12.39
CA ARG A 110 -1.60 -3.50 12.13
C ARG A 110 -1.69 -2.32 11.17
N MET A 111 -2.49 -2.42 10.10
CA MET A 111 -2.65 -1.32 9.15
C MET A 111 -3.31 -0.09 9.78
N ARG A 112 -4.32 -0.29 10.63
CA ARG A 112 -4.95 0.83 11.38
C ARG A 112 -3.94 1.55 12.26
N ILE A 113 -3.11 0.80 12.99
CA ILE A 113 -2.05 1.37 13.83
C ILE A 113 -1.03 2.10 12.96
N ALA A 114 -0.51 1.44 11.91
CA ALA A 114 0.47 2.02 11.01
C ALA A 114 -0.01 3.35 10.40
N LEU A 115 -1.24 3.40 9.87
CA LEU A 115 -1.78 4.65 9.34
C LEU A 115 -2.09 5.70 10.41
N SER A 116 -2.32 5.31 11.67
CA SER A 116 -2.48 6.29 12.78
C SER A 116 -1.17 6.94 13.18
N GLU A 117 -0.07 6.22 13.05
CA GLU A 117 1.28 6.72 13.35
C GLU A 117 1.90 7.51 12.20
N MET A 118 1.49 7.21 10.94
CA MET A 118 2.06 7.87 9.76
C MET A 118 1.71 9.36 9.74
N VAL A 119 2.74 10.20 9.63
CA VAL A 119 2.60 11.66 9.50
C VAL A 119 3.20 12.11 8.18
N VAL A 120 2.39 12.85 7.40
CA VAL A 120 2.82 13.55 6.18
C VAL A 120 2.20 14.93 6.21
N GLU A 121 3.03 15.97 6.32
CA GLU A 121 2.59 17.37 6.36
C GLU A 121 3.20 18.17 5.21
N GLY A 122 2.56 19.28 4.87
CA GLY A 122 2.94 20.18 3.78
C GLY A 122 2.24 19.88 2.45
N ILE A 123 1.62 18.71 2.32
CA ILE A 123 0.82 18.30 1.16
C ILE A 123 -0.43 17.54 1.63
N SER A 124 -1.44 17.44 0.77
CA SER A 124 -2.59 16.56 1.01
C SER A 124 -2.23 15.12 0.62
N THR A 125 -2.77 14.16 1.37
CA THR A 125 -2.61 12.72 1.08
C THR A 125 -3.94 11.99 1.20
N ASN A 126 -4.02 10.80 0.59
CA ASN A 126 -5.17 9.92 0.69
C ASN A 126 -5.23 9.07 1.98
N ILE A 127 -4.35 9.32 2.96
CA ILE A 127 -4.36 8.64 4.27
C ILE A 127 -5.74 8.70 4.95
N PRO A 128 -6.46 9.84 4.99
CA PRO A 128 -7.80 9.90 5.59
C PRO A 128 -8.80 8.92 4.96
N LEU A 129 -8.76 8.79 3.63
CA LEU A 129 -9.60 7.82 2.91
C LEU A 129 -9.28 6.37 3.31
N HIS A 130 -8.00 6.02 3.38
CA HIS A 130 -7.58 4.69 3.82
C HIS A 130 -8.03 4.38 5.26
N ARG A 131 -7.93 5.36 6.18
CA ARG A 131 -8.41 5.21 7.56
C ARG A 131 -9.92 4.95 7.61
N GLU A 132 -10.69 5.62 6.76
CA GLU A 132 -12.12 5.39 6.65
C GLU A 132 -12.44 4.00 6.10
N LEU A 133 -11.77 3.58 5.01
CA LEU A 133 -11.97 2.26 4.40
C LEU A 133 -11.66 1.11 5.37
N LEU A 134 -10.63 1.25 6.19
CA LEU A 134 -10.26 0.24 7.20
C LEU A 134 -11.26 0.12 8.36
N GLN A 135 -12.20 1.05 8.48
CA GLN A 135 -13.31 1.00 9.46
C GLN A 135 -14.62 0.54 8.82
N ASP A 136 -14.68 0.44 7.51
CA ASP A 136 -15.89 0.01 6.80
C ASP A 136 -16.13 -1.49 6.95
N ALA A 137 -17.33 -1.86 7.41
CA ALA A 137 -17.70 -3.25 7.66
C ALA A 137 -17.54 -4.14 6.42
N ARG A 138 -17.94 -3.65 5.24
CA ARG A 138 -17.83 -4.41 3.98
C ARG A 138 -16.38 -4.67 3.61
N PHE A 139 -15.49 -3.66 3.82
CA PHE A 139 -14.06 -3.86 3.57
C PHE A 139 -13.45 -4.85 4.57
N ILE A 140 -13.86 -4.79 5.83
CA ILE A 140 -13.40 -5.69 6.90
C ILE A 140 -13.80 -7.14 6.59
N GLU A 141 -15.06 -7.37 6.22
CA GLU A 141 -15.58 -8.69 5.82
C GLU A 141 -14.88 -9.24 4.58
N GLY A 142 -14.44 -8.36 3.67
CA GLY A 142 -13.82 -8.73 2.41
C GLY A 142 -14.80 -8.98 1.28
N GLY A 143 -14.28 -9.46 0.13
CA GLY A 143 -15.14 -9.75 -1.03
C GLY A 143 -15.63 -8.51 -1.79
N THR A 144 -15.08 -7.33 -1.51
CA THR A 144 -15.40 -6.09 -2.22
C THR A 144 -14.95 -6.15 -3.68
N SER A 145 -15.79 -5.64 -4.60
CA SER A 145 -15.45 -5.50 -6.01
C SER A 145 -14.54 -4.29 -6.27
N ILE A 146 -13.97 -4.22 -7.48
CA ILE A 146 -13.18 -3.06 -7.92
C ILE A 146 -14.00 -1.76 -7.96
N HIS A 147 -15.33 -1.82 -8.06
CA HIS A 147 -16.26 -0.67 -8.07
C HIS A 147 -16.71 -0.26 -6.66
N TYR A 148 -16.23 -0.95 -5.63
CA TYR A 148 -16.67 -0.68 -4.26
C TYR A 148 -16.43 0.78 -3.83
N LEU A 149 -15.24 1.31 -4.11
CA LEU A 149 -14.88 2.68 -3.74
C LEU A 149 -15.71 3.72 -4.51
N GLU A 150 -15.87 3.55 -5.82
CA GLU A 150 -16.70 4.43 -6.65
C GLU A 150 -18.13 4.52 -6.11
N ASN A 151 -18.75 3.37 -5.83
CA ASN A 151 -20.10 3.30 -5.29
C ASN A 151 -20.22 3.94 -3.91
N LYS A 152 -19.19 3.78 -3.07
CA LYS A 152 -19.16 4.40 -1.74
C LYS A 152 -19.02 5.93 -1.82
N LEU A 153 -18.19 6.43 -2.70
CA LEU A 153 -17.98 7.86 -2.88
C LEU A 153 -19.18 8.55 -3.55
N ALA A 154 -19.86 7.87 -4.48
CA ALA A 154 -21.08 8.39 -5.12
C ALA A 154 -22.26 8.60 -4.14
N GLN A 155 -22.22 7.94 -2.98
CA GLN A 155 -23.23 8.08 -1.92
C GLN A 155 -22.92 9.20 -0.92
N ARG A 156 -21.78 9.88 -1.08
CA ARG A 156 -21.46 11.04 -0.25
C ARG A 156 -22.27 12.25 -0.68
N PRO A 157 -22.84 13.01 0.28
CA PRO A 157 -23.59 14.25 0.01
C PRO A 157 -22.69 15.35 -0.55
#